data_fb3a1bf71ac919475008adc9c16de403
#
_entry.id   fb3a1bf71ac919475008adc9c16de403
#
_cell.length_a   1.000
_cell.length_b   1.000
_cell.length_c   1.000
_cell.angle_alpha   90.00
_cell.angle_beta   90.00
_cell.angle_gamma   90.00
#
_symmetry.space_group_name_H-M   'P 1'
#
loop_
_entity.id
_entity.type
_entity.pdbx_description
1 polymer ?
#
loop_
_entity_poly.entity_id
_entity_poly.type
_entity_poly.pdbx_seq_one_letter_code
_entity_poly.pdbx_strand_id
1 'polypeptide(L)'
;QLDNSSGVWNLRDVYDAVTGGYWPNANSRALFMGGNGNITESITIASTGNASFFGDTGALTDASDASGYGNQTRAVFNGNTPLATQVYYTISTLGNAANFGDLSVARRLTSGASNETRGITAGGYKSSGTTYYNTIDYNTIMSTGAATDFGDLTVARYGSNGGTSSPTRALFAGGYTGSNSNVIDFVEISTTGNAVDFGDVSSAKYGYQGCSSSTRAVFSGGEIASLQFVTIASQGNTIDYGDLSNALANAGSTSNSVRGIVGGGQTPSPALLNTIEFFNITTGGNATDFGDLSQVKQECTATSQSHGGLNDGYQGTRPTVFNEAGGDRGIIAGGQTPSKTNEIGFITISSTGNENEFGDLTQSRGGLGGIGGKTRAIFGGGNAAPVVTASAVIDYVEFSTKGNAADFGDLTSGRFTSGANNNTRGLFMGGATPTRGNIIDYITIASLGNAADFGDTTISVSQGGATASNTRAVRGGGSTPSYTDVLDYVTISTTGNATDFGNLLATVNEIAAVGSDTRGVWSGGEDSAPAYINVMQYITIASTGNATDFGDLLAGSQGQGRGNMSNTIRGVFAGGSDPSTSNVMQYITIASTGNALDYGDLITARLTPATVGNGQGGLVGG
;
A
#
# COMPACT_ATOMS: atom_id res chain seq x y z
N GLN A 1 -27.35 -4.39 -13.31
CA GLN A 1 -28.05 -3.48 -12.38
C GLN A 1 -28.15 -4.18 -11.04
N LEU A 2 -27.32 -3.80 -10.08
CA LEU A 2 -27.51 -4.20 -8.70
C LEU A 2 -28.56 -3.26 -8.11
N ASP A 3 -29.81 -3.72 -8.13
CA ASP A 3 -30.91 -3.01 -7.53
C ASP A 3 -30.67 -2.87 -6.02
N ASN A 4 -31.14 -1.80 -5.38
CA ASN A 4 -31.04 -1.48 -3.95
C ASN A 4 -31.73 -2.52 -3.05
N SER A 5 -31.45 -3.80 -3.24
CA SER A 5 -31.95 -4.84 -2.37
C SER A 5 -31.01 -4.98 -1.17
N SER A 6 -31.53 -4.73 0.01
CA SER A 6 -30.95 -5.11 1.29
C SER A 6 -30.89 -6.64 1.40
N GLY A 7 -30.11 -7.29 0.55
CA GLY A 7 -29.95 -8.73 0.48
C GLY A 7 -28.62 -9.18 1.07
N VAL A 8 -28.62 -10.35 1.64
CA VAL A 8 -27.39 -11.05 2.00
C VAL A 8 -26.74 -11.53 0.71
N TRP A 9 -25.57 -10.96 0.36
CA TRP A 9 -24.78 -11.35 -0.80
C TRP A 9 -23.98 -12.61 -0.46
N ASN A 10 -23.94 -13.58 -1.36
CA ASN A 10 -23.02 -14.68 -1.19
C ASN A 10 -21.59 -14.22 -1.56
N LEU A 11 -20.59 -14.88 -0.99
CA LEU A 11 -19.20 -14.48 -1.12
C LEU A 11 -18.70 -14.47 -2.58
N ARG A 12 -19.29 -15.29 -3.44
CA ARG A 12 -18.95 -15.39 -4.85
C ARG A 12 -19.47 -14.20 -5.64
N ASP A 13 -20.72 -13.77 -5.40
CA ASP A 13 -21.28 -12.58 -6.03
C ASP A 13 -20.53 -11.31 -5.62
N VAL A 14 -20.13 -11.22 -4.35
CA VAL A 14 -19.25 -10.15 -3.85
C VAL A 14 -17.88 -10.20 -4.58
N TYR A 15 -17.28 -11.37 -4.65
CA TYR A 15 -16.00 -11.57 -5.33
C TYR A 15 -16.06 -11.20 -6.82
N ASP A 16 -17.08 -11.68 -7.53
CA ASP A 16 -17.29 -11.39 -8.95
C ASP A 16 -17.60 -9.90 -9.19
N ALA A 17 -18.35 -9.26 -8.27
CA ALA A 17 -18.64 -7.85 -8.32
C ALA A 17 -17.38 -6.99 -8.06
N VAL A 18 -16.54 -7.39 -7.09
CA VAL A 18 -15.28 -6.73 -6.77
C VAL A 18 -14.27 -6.89 -7.90
N THR A 19 -14.08 -8.10 -8.43
CA THR A 19 -13.14 -8.37 -9.53
C THR A 19 -13.60 -7.79 -10.86
N GLY A 20 -14.92 -7.68 -11.05
CA GLY A 20 -15.53 -7.01 -12.22
C GLY A 20 -15.54 -5.48 -12.11
N GLY A 21 -15.13 -4.90 -10.98
CA GLY A 21 -15.09 -3.45 -10.76
C GLY A 21 -16.44 -2.78 -10.58
N TYR A 22 -17.52 -3.53 -10.36
CA TYR A 22 -18.88 -3.01 -10.15
C TYR A 22 -19.42 -3.19 -8.72
N TRP A 23 -18.55 -3.58 -7.76
CA TRP A 23 -18.90 -3.49 -6.35
C TRP A 23 -18.98 -2.03 -5.93
N PRO A 24 -20.10 -1.58 -5.32
CA PRO A 24 -20.24 -0.18 -4.93
C PRO A 24 -19.16 0.20 -3.92
N ASN A 25 -18.25 1.05 -4.36
CA ASN A 25 -17.17 1.54 -3.53
C ASN A 25 -17.62 2.85 -2.88
N ALA A 26 -17.75 2.86 -1.58
CA ALA A 26 -18.13 4.06 -0.83
C ALA A 26 -17.19 5.26 -1.10
N ASN A 27 -16.00 5.00 -1.63
CA ASN A 27 -14.94 5.99 -1.86
C ASN A 27 -14.60 6.24 -3.34
N SER A 28 -15.51 6.00 -4.25
CA SER A 28 -15.30 6.28 -5.68
C SER A 28 -16.11 7.48 -6.18
N ARG A 29 -16.53 8.37 -5.29
CA ARG A 29 -17.30 9.56 -5.68
C ARG A 29 -16.40 10.63 -6.29
N ALA A 30 -16.82 11.17 -7.43
CA ALA A 30 -16.25 12.34 -8.05
C ALA A 30 -17.27 13.47 -8.06
N LEU A 31 -16.77 14.69 -7.94
CA LEU A 31 -17.56 15.92 -8.03
C LEU A 31 -17.15 16.72 -9.26
N PHE A 32 -18.14 17.15 -10.05
CA PHE A 32 -17.99 18.03 -11.19
C PHE A 32 -18.60 19.39 -10.86
N MET A 33 -17.78 20.43 -10.91
CA MET A 33 -18.18 21.81 -10.62
C MET A 33 -17.89 22.73 -11.81
N GLY A 34 -18.66 23.79 -11.95
CA GLY A 34 -18.45 24.83 -12.96
C GLY A 34 -19.34 24.71 -14.19
N GLY A 35 -18.99 25.47 -15.21
CA GLY A 35 -19.80 25.61 -16.41
C GLY A 35 -21.00 26.55 -16.21
N ASN A 36 -22.01 26.40 -17.03
CA ASN A 36 -23.20 27.25 -17.04
C ASN A 36 -24.15 26.95 -15.87
N GLY A 37 -23.79 27.36 -14.65
CA GLY A 37 -24.64 27.19 -13.49
C GLY A 37 -23.89 27.07 -12.18
N ASN A 38 -24.58 27.34 -11.07
CA ASN A 38 -24.03 27.34 -9.73
C ASN A 38 -24.25 25.99 -9.03
N ILE A 39 -24.17 24.88 -9.79
CA ILE A 39 -24.37 23.51 -9.24
C ILE A 39 -23.13 22.65 -9.37
N THR A 40 -22.95 21.83 -8.36
CA THR A 40 -21.99 20.72 -8.37
C THR A 40 -22.75 19.41 -8.50
N GLU A 41 -22.25 18.51 -9.33
CA GLU A 41 -22.83 17.21 -9.59
C GLU A 41 -21.85 16.12 -9.18
N SER A 42 -22.36 14.95 -8.87
CA SER A 42 -21.53 13.79 -8.47
C SER A 42 -21.81 12.57 -9.32
N ILE A 43 -20.77 11.78 -9.51
CA ILE A 43 -20.83 10.43 -10.08
C ILE A 43 -20.14 9.42 -9.14
N THR A 44 -20.45 8.15 -9.36
CA THR A 44 -19.69 7.04 -8.76
C THR A 44 -18.78 6.45 -9.83
N ILE A 45 -17.45 6.69 -9.76
CA ILE A 45 -16.49 6.29 -10.81
C ILE A 45 -16.51 4.79 -11.10
N ALA A 46 -16.79 3.96 -10.10
CA ALA A 46 -16.81 2.50 -10.24
C ALA A 46 -17.96 1.96 -11.11
N SER A 47 -19.06 2.71 -11.25
CA SER A 47 -20.25 2.30 -12.00
C SER A 47 -20.65 3.37 -13.00
N THR A 48 -20.91 2.99 -14.27
CA THR A 48 -21.42 3.89 -15.30
C THR A 48 -22.82 4.40 -14.97
N GLY A 49 -23.13 5.63 -15.36
CA GLY A 49 -24.44 6.25 -15.16
C GLY A 49 -24.34 7.76 -15.13
N ASN A 50 -25.48 8.43 -15.22
CA ASN A 50 -25.56 9.88 -15.26
C ASN A 50 -25.19 10.53 -13.92
N ALA A 51 -24.69 11.75 -13.99
CA ALA A 51 -24.41 12.55 -12.81
C ALA A 51 -25.70 12.94 -12.07
N SER A 52 -25.58 13.10 -10.78
CA SER A 52 -26.67 13.55 -9.89
C SER A 52 -26.28 14.82 -9.16
N PHE A 53 -27.28 15.66 -8.87
CA PHE A 53 -27.07 16.89 -8.10
C PHE A 53 -26.41 16.58 -6.75
N PHE A 54 -25.39 17.35 -6.41
CA PHE A 54 -24.66 17.22 -5.14
C PHE A 54 -24.90 18.41 -4.20
N GLY A 55 -24.84 19.62 -4.71
CA GLY A 55 -25.04 20.87 -3.96
C GLY A 55 -24.71 22.10 -4.79
N ASP A 56 -24.92 23.27 -4.22
CA ASP A 56 -24.63 24.56 -4.85
C ASP A 56 -23.18 24.99 -4.61
N THR A 57 -22.63 25.80 -5.53
CA THR A 57 -21.23 26.26 -5.50
C THR A 57 -20.94 27.32 -4.39
N GLY A 58 -21.92 27.70 -3.61
CA GLY A 58 -21.75 28.60 -2.46
C GLY A 58 -21.25 30.00 -2.88
N ALA A 59 -20.09 30.38 -2.37
CA ALA A 59 -19.48 31.70 -2.63
C ALA A 59 -18.91 31.87 -4.05
N LEU A 60 -18.75 30.78 -4.81
CA LEU A 60 -18.34 30.83 -6.22
C LEU A 60 -19.59 31.02 -7.10
N THR A 61 -19.98 32.27 -7.34
CA THR A 61 -21.18 32.62 -8.11
C THR A 61 -21.06 32.41 -9.61
N ASP A 62 -19.84 32.29 -10.11
CA ASP A 62 -19.49 31.85 -11.45
C ASP A 62 -18.31 30.90 -11.31
N ALA A 63 -18.59 29.62 -11.37
CA ALA A 63 -17.58 28.56 -11.18
C ALA A 63 -16.88 28.14 -12.49
N SER A 64 -17.05 28.92 -13.57
CA SER A 64 -16.27 28.80 -14.79
C SER A 64 -14.79 29.06 -14.49
N ASP A 65 -13.88 28.41 -15.23
CA ASP A 65 -12.43 28.62 -15.08
C ASP A 65 -11.84 28.19 -13.73
N ALA A 66 -12.59 27.47 -12.91
CA ALA A 66 -12.13 26.95 -11.64
C ALA A 66 -11.21 25.74 -11.84
N SER A 67 -10.34 25.48 -10.88
CA SER A 67 -9.62 24.23 -10.75
C SER A 67 -9.97 23.51 -9.43
N GLY A 68 -9.80 22.20 -9.39
CA GLY A 68 -10.13 21.38 -8.23
C GLY A 68 -9.00 20.50 -7.77
N TYR A 69 -8.96 20.23 -6.48
CA TYR A 69 -8.13 19.23 -5.84
C TYR A 69 -8.86 18.67 -4.62
N GLY A 70 -8.41 17.58 -4.08
CA GLY A 70 -9.10 17.00 -2.92
C GLY A 70 -8.33 15.87 -2.26
N ASN A 71 -8.92 15.34 -1.20
CA ASN A 71 -8.51 14.10 -0.58
C ASN A 71 -9.74 13.19 -0.37
N GLN A 72 -9.58 12.12 0.39
CA GLN A 72 -10.69 11.16 0.64
C GLN A 72 -11.93 11.82 1.30
N THR A 73 -11.76 12.96 1.95
CA THR A 73 -12.82 13.62 2.74
C THR A 73 -13.35 14.90 2.10
N ARG A 74 -12.46 15.72 1.55
CA ARG A 74 -12.77 17.06 1.04
C ARG A 74 -12.41 17.21 -0.42
N ALA A 75 -13.32 17.83 -1.17
CA ALA A 75 -13.07 18.42 -2.48
C ALA A 75 -12.96 19.94 -2.32
N VAL A 76 -11.88 20.54 -2.78
CA VAL A 76 -11.63 21.98 -2.75
C VAL A 76 -11.58 22.49 -4.18
N PHE A 77 -12.29 23.59 -4.43
CA PHE A 77 -12.33 24.24 -5.74
C PHE A 77 -11.96 25.71 -5.60
N ASN A 78 -11.22 26.20 -6.56
CA ASN A 78 -10.66 27.56 -6.50
C ASN A 78 -10.59 28.21 -7.87
N GLY A 79 -10.46 29.52 -7.86
CA GLY A 79 -10.27 30.36 -9.05
C GLY A 79 -11.55 30.82 -9.67
N ASN A 80 -11.87 32.04 -9.44
CA ASN A 80 -12.81 32.85 -10.20
C ASN A 80 -12.43 34.31 -10.00
N THR A 81 -11.97 34.98 -11.04
CA THR A 81 -11.67 36.41 -10.92
C THR A 81 -12.94 37.25 -10.97
N PRO A 82 -13.03 38.35 -10.20
CA PRO A 82 -11.92 39.00 -9.50
C PRO A 82 -11.58 38.44 -8.11
N LEU A 83 -12.18 37.33 -7.70
CA LEU A 83 -12.04 36.79 -6.35
C LEU A 83 -10.87 35.79 -6.25
N ALA A 84 -10.26 35.69 -5.08
CA ALA A 84 -9.28 34.65 -4.76
C ALA A 84 -9.94 33.44 -4.06
N THR A 85 -11.25 33.47 -3.93
CA THR A 85 -12.02 32.56 -3.08
C THR A 85 -11.86 31.11 -3.43
N GLN A 86 -11.66 30.30 -2.40
CA GLN A 86 -11.70 28.85 -2.44
C GLN A 86 -12.91 28.32 -1.66
N VAL A 87 -13.57 27.30 -2.17
CA VAL A 87 -14.69 26.63 -1.50
C VAL A 87 -14.42 25.15 -1.38
N TYR A 88 -15.07 24.48 -0.43
CA TYR A 88 -14.93 23.03 -0.27
C TYR A 88 -16.26 22.35 -0.02
N TYR A 89 -16.28 21.06 -0.34
CA TYR A 89 -17.33 20.10 0.00
C TYR A 89 -16.78 18.98 0.86
N THR A 90 -17.61 18.44 1.75
CA THR A 90 -17.38 17.12 2.35
C THR A 90 -17.94 16.09 1.38
N ILE A 91 -17.06 15.27 0.75
CA ILE A 91 -17.45 14.40 -0.37
C ILE A 91 -18.47 13.32 0.03
N SER A 92 -18.45 12.87 1.27
CA SER A 92 -19.36 11.82 1.76
C SER A 92 -20.80 12.25 1.94
N THR A 93 -21.05 13.55 2.11
CA THR A 93 -22.39 14.11 2.43
C THR A 93 -22.83 15.12 1.38
N LEU A 94 -24.06 14.96 0.88
CA LEU A 94 -24.66 15.98 0.00
C LEU A 94 -24.79 17.29 0.73
N GLY A 95 -24.57 18.40 0.02
CA GLY A 95 -24.71 19.73 0.58
C GLY A 95 -23.96 20.79 -0.22
N ASN A 96 -24.21 22.05 0.12
CA ASN A 96 -23.62 23.19 -0.55
C ASN A 96 -22.17 23.40 -0.15
N ALA A 97 -21.40 24.05 -1.01
CA ALA A 97 -20.02 24.42 -0.73
C ALA A 97 -19.92 25.38 0.46
N ALA A 98 -18.92 25.19 1.28
CA ALA A 98 -18.53 26.08 2.36
C ALA A 98 -17.25 26.84 1.98
N ASN A 99 -17.06 28.03 2.57
CA ASN A 99 -15.84 28.81 2.35
C ASN A 99 -14.62 28.05 2.92
N PHE A 100 -13.55 27.94 2.10
CA PHE A 100 -12.30 27.33 2.50
C PHE A 100 -11.23 28.35 2.90
N GLY A 101 -11.13 29.46 2.17
CA GLY A 101 -10.13 30.52 2.31
C GLY A 101 -9.87 31.20 0.97
N ASP A 102 -8.73 31.82 0.82
CA ASP A 102 -8.36 32.55 -0.41
C ASP A 102 -7.01 32.08 -0.95
N LEU A 103 -6.83 32.14 -2.27
CA LEU A 103 -5.51 32.04 -2.91
C LEU A 103 -4.64 33.26 -2.52
N SER A 104 -3.32 33.14 -2.62
CA SER A 104 -2.40 34.27 -2.39
C SER A 104 -2.63 35.44 -3.35
N VAL A 105 -3.08 35.14 -4.57
CA VAL A 105 -3.42 36.11 -5.62
C VAL A 105 -4.67 35.66 -6.35
N ALA A 106 -5.59 36.60 -6.58
CA ALA A 106 -6.79 36.36 -7.38
C ALA A 106 -6.44 36.05 -8.84
N ARG A 107 -6.77 34.83 -9.28
CA ARG A 107 -6.48 34.33 -10.63
C ARG A 107 -7.42 33.17 -11.01
N ARG A 108 -7.59 32.99 -12.32
CA ARG A 108 -8.43 31.93 -12.90
C ARG A 108 -7.67 31.06 -13.87
N LEU A 109 -8.27 29.98 -14.39
CA LEU A 109 -7.66 29.01 -15.29
C LEU A 109 -6.37 28.43 -14.70
N THR A 110 -6.42 28.15 -13.43
CA THR A 110 -5.34 27.51 -12.69
C THR A 110 -5.38 25.98 -12.89
N SER A 111 -4.34 25.30 -12.47
CA SER A 111 -4.26 23.83 -12.47
C SER A 111 -4.18 23.32 -11.03
N GLY A 112 -5.07 22.40 -10.68
CA GLY A 112 -5.14 21.80 -9.33
C GLY A 112 -4.52 20.41 -9.28
N ALA A 113 -3.83 20.10 -8.19
CA ALA A 113 -3.29 18.76 -7.90
C ALA A 113 -3.19 18.58 -6.39
N SER A 114 -3.19 17.35 -5.89
CA SER A 114 -3.09 17.11 -4.44
C SER A 114 -2.59 15.73 -4.09
N ASN A 115 -2.13 15.60 -2.86
CA ASN A 115 -2.05 14.33 -2.16
C ASN A 115 -3.04 14.31 -0.98
N GLU A 116 -2.91 13.35 -0.09
CA GLU A 116 -3.81 13.17 1.07
C GLU A 116 -3.87 14.40 1.99
N THR A 117 -2.80 15.18 2.07
CA THR A 117 -2.67 16.29 3.03
C THR A 117 -2.62 17.67 2.39
N ARG A 118 -1.99 17.80 1.23
CA ARG A 118 -1.76 19.09 0.55
C ARG A 118 -2.48 19.17 -0.78
N GLY A 119 -3.21 20.28 -0.97
CA GLY A 119 -3.70 20.73 -2.26
C GLY A 119 -2.77 21.80 -2.82
N ILE A 120 -2.49 21.73 -4.12
CA ILE A 120 -1.62 22.67 -4.86
C ILE A 120 -2.43 23.31 -5.97
N THR A 121 -2.27 24.62 -6.15
CA THR A 121 -2.86 25.41 -7.23
C THR A 121 -1.75 26.14 -7.97
N ALA A 122 -1.60 25.86 -9.26
CA ALA A 122 -0.48 26.37 -10.06
C ALA A 122 -0.92 27.23 -11.23
N GLY A 123 -0.14 28.27 -11.52
CA GLY A 123 -0.33 29.15 -12.67
C GLY A 123 -1.60 29.96 -12.65
N GLY A 124 -2.13 30.26 -13.82
CA GLY A 124 -3.35 31.04 -14.01
C GLY A 124 -3.12 32.44 -14.58
N TYR A 125 -4.20 33.20 -14.77
CA TYR A 125 -4.07 34.57 -15.24
C TYR A 125 -5.08 35.51 -14.58
N LYS A 126 -4.79 36.82 -14.68
CA LYS A 126 -5.64 37.90 -14.19
C LYS A 126 -6.60 38.34 -15.30
N SER A 127 -7.92 38.39 -15.04
CA SER A 127 -8.94 38.68 -16.03
C SER A 127 -8.92 40.12 -16.55
N SER A 128 -8.27 41.05 -15.84
CA SER A 128 -8.11 42.45 -16.29
C SER A 128 -6.69 42.70 -16.84
N GLY A 129 -6.36 42.14 -18.00
CA GLY A 129 -5.05 42.32 -18.63
C GLY A 129 -4.42 41.01 -19.12
N THR A 130 -3.18 41.09 -19.60
CA THR A 130 -2.41 39.95 -20.13
C THR A 130 -1.39 39.45 -19.13
N THR A 131 -1.68 39.44 -17.83
CA THR A 131 -0.73 39.00 -16.82
C THR A 131 -0.94 37.49 -16.55
N TYR A 132 0.02 36.70 -16.94
CA TYR A 132 0.12 35.28 -16.60
C TYR A 132 0.93 35.11 -15.32
N TYR A 133 0.56 34.12 -14.50
CA TYR A 133 1.23 33.83 -13.25
C TYR A 133 2.03 32.52 -13.35
N ASN A 134 3.21 32.49 -12.73
CA ASN A 134 3.95 31.28 -12.46
C ASN A 134 3.73 30.77 -11.01
N THR A 135 3.10 31.57 -10.18
CA THR A 135 2.87 31.26 -8.75
C THR A 135 2.22 29.90 -8.55
N ILE A 136 2.78 29.13 -7.63
CA ILE A 136 2.18 27.90 -7.09
C ILE A 136 1.80 28.17 -5.63
N ASP A 137 0.56 27.96 -5.29
CA ASP A 137 0.04 28.03 -3.92
C ASP A 137 -0.25 26.63 -3.38
N TYR A 138 -0.19 26.48 -2.05
CA TYR A 138 -0.68 25.26 -1.39
C TYR A 138 -1.56 25.53 -0.19
N ASN A 139 -2.42 24.54 0.11
CA ASN A 139 -3.27 24.50 1.30
C ASN A 139 -3.11 23.15 1.99
N THR A 140 -3.26 23.13 3.31
CA THR A 140 -3.52 21.89 4.06
C THR A 140 -5.01 21.57 3.94
N ILE A 141 -5.37 20.48 3.23
CA ILE A 141 -6.78 20.20 2.82
C ILE A 141 -7.75 20.11 4.00
N MET A 142 -7.30 19.58 5.13
CA MET A 142 -8.16 19.41 6.32
C MET A 142 -8.29 20.68 7.18
N SER A 143 -7.52 21.73 6.90
CA SER A 143 -7.57 23.02 7.61
C SER A 143 -8.01 24.13 6.68
N THR A 144 -9.14 24.78 6.98
CA THR A 144 -9.58 25.98 6.26
C THR A 144 -8.64 27.14 6.54
N GLY A 145 -8.39 27.99 5.54
CA GLY A 145 -7.50 29.14 5.65
C GLY A 145 -6.96 29.57 4.28
N ALA A 146 -6.30 30.73 4.26
CA ALA A 146 -5.68 31.23 3.05
C ALA A 146 -4.52 30.30 2.59
N ALA A 147 -4.35 30.25 1.29
CA ALA A 147 -3.23 29.51 0.68
C ALA A 147 -1.90 30.17 1.00
N THR A 148 -0.87 29.35 1.06
CA THR A 148 0.53 29.77 1.29
C THR A 148 1.32 29.57 0.01
N ASP A 149 2.27 30.44 -0.24
CA ASP A 149 3.20 30.33 -1.36
C ASP A 149 3.99 28.99 -1.27
N PHE A 150 4.02 28.27 -2.39
CA PHE A 150 4.76 27.02 -2.54
C PHE A 150 6.06 27.21 -3.32
N GLY A 151 6.04 28.06 -4.34
CA GLY A 151 7.10 28.32 -5.32
C GLY A 151 6.50 28.70 -6.67
N ASP A 152 7.26 28.51 -7.74
CA ASP A 152 6.91 28.95 -9.09
C ASP A 152 6.98 27.85 -10.13
N LEU A 153 6.12 27.87 -11.16
CA LEU A 153 6.26 27.13 -12.41
C LEU A 153 7.51 27.62 -13.15
N THR A 154 8.05 26.79 -14.03
CA THR A 154 9.19 27.15 -14.89
C THR A 154 8.88 28.32 -15.81
N VAL A 155 7.62 28.46 -16.24
CA VAL A 155 7.13 29.55 -17.10
C VAL A 155 5.74 29.99 -16.64
N ALA A 156 5.52 31.33 -16.57
CA ALA A 156 4.20 31.91 -16.25
C ALA A 156 3.18 31.56 -17.35
N ARG A 157 2.09 30.90 -16.97
CA ARG A 157 1.05 30.41 -17.89
C ARG A 157 -0.28 30.14 -17.20
N TYR A 158 -1.35 30.12 -17.98
CA TYR A 158 -2.61 29.54 -17.55
C TYR A 158 -2.86 28.20 -18.27
N GLY A 159 -3.56 27.27 -17.64
CA GLY A 159 -3.67 25.93 -18.16
C GLY A 159 -5.03 25.30 -18.23
N SER A 160 -6.02 25.62 -17.44
CA SER A 160 -7.31 24.92 -17.31
C SER A 160 -7.15 23.42 -17.01
N ASN A 161 -7.12 23.03 -15.71
CA ASN A 161 -7.23 21.65 -15.23
C ASN A 161 -6.18 20.63 -15.69
N GLY A 162 -5.08 21.03 -16.33
CA GLY A 162 -3.96 20.15 -16.70
C GLY A 162 -3.12 19.66 -15.51
N GLY A 163 -3.64 19.78 -14.28
CA GLY A 163 -3.00 19.30 -13.07
C GLY A 163 -3.40 17.88 -12.72
N THR A 164 -2.43 17.09 -12.30
CA THR A 164 -2.63 15.72 -11.81
C THR A 164 -1.49 15.32 -10.88
N SER A 165 -1.62 14.21 -10.17
CA SER A 165 -0.62 13.85 -9.13
C SER A 165 -0.52 12.37 -8.84
N SER A 166 0.66 12.00 -8.31
CA SER A 166 0.85 10.83 -7.44
C SER A 166 0.86 11.30 -5.97
N PRO A 167 0.98 10.39 -4.98
CA PRO A 167 1.13 10.78 -3.58
C PRO A 167 2.32 11.69 -3.28
N THR A 168 3.34 11.68 -4.14
CA THR A 168 4.57 12.45 -3.94
C THR A 168 4.75 13.61 -4.90
N ARG A 169 4.30 13.50 -6.16
CA ARG A 169 4.51 14.46 -7.24
C ARG A 169 3.22 15.03 -7.80
N ALA A 170 3.20 16.33 -8.02
CA ALA A 170 2.18 17.00 -8.82
C ALA A 170 2.77 17.41 -10.17
N LEU A 171 2.03 17.17 -11.27
CA LEU A 171 2.38 17.50 -12.64
C LEU A 171 1.38 18.52 -13.20
N PHE A 172 1.88 19.45 -14.02
CA PHE A 172 1.09 20.51 -14.66
C PHE A 172 1.46 20.59 -16.15
N ALA A 173 0.51 20.25 -17.03
CA ALA A 173 0.77 20.06 -18.44
C ALA A 173 0.15 21.14 -19.33
N GLY A 174 0.90 21.54 -20.35
CA GLY A 174 0.50 22.47 -21.39
C GLY A 174 0.22 23.89 -20.89
N GLY A 175 -0.65 24.61 -21.58
CA GLY A 175 -1.10 25.95 -21.20
C GLY A 175 -0.78 27.03 -22.20
N TYR A 176 -1.01 28.29 -21.83
CA TYR A 176 -0.82 29.46 -22.68
C TYR A 176 0.06 30.52 -22.00
N THR A 177 1.11 30.94 -22.69
CA THR A 177 2.13 31.90 -22.22
C THR A 177 2.16 33.20 -23.07
N GLY A 178 1.14 33.44 -23.90
CA GLY A 178 1.14 34.34 -25.07
C GLY A 178 1.17 33.52 -26.37
N SER A 179 1.58 32.25 -26.30
CA SER A 179 1.45 31.20 -27.29
C SER A 179 1.18 29.88 -26.57
N ASN A 180 0.65 28.89 -27.27
CA ASN A 180 0.42 27.57 -26.71
C ASN A 180 1.77 26.92 -26.28
N SER A 181 1.75 26.25 -25.15
CA SER A 181 2.89 25.55 -24.55
C SER A 181 2.67 24.04 -24.55
N ASN A 182 3.72 23.26 -24.66
CA ASN A 182 3.72 21.79 -24.50
C ASN A 182 4.41 21.33 -23.20
N VAL A 183 4.96 22.24 -22.43
CA VAL A 183 5.77 21.92 -21.23
C VAL A 183 4.91 21.22 -20.17
N ILE A 184 5.48 20.20 -19.57
CA ILE A 184 4.99 19.58 -18.34
C ILE A 184 5.97 19.96 -17.22
N ASP A 185 5.47 20.68 -16.21
CA ASP A 185 6.21 20.94 -14.98
C ASP A 185 5.84 19.96 -13.89
N PHE A 186 6.75 19.68 -12.96
CA PHE A 186 6.42 18.93 -11.73
C PHE A 186 7.01 19.55 -10.47
N VAL A 187 6.36 19.25 -9.34
CA VAL A 187 6.86 19.56 -8.00
C VAL A 187 6.72 18.33 -7.09
N GLU A 188 7.60 18.23 -6.09
CA GLU A 188 7.43 17.28 -4.98
C GLU A 188 6.46 17.88 -3.96
N ILE A 189 5.27 17.28 -3.77
CA ILE A 189 4.15 17.87 -2.99
C ILE A 189 4.52 18.15 -1.54
N SER A 190 5.37 17.34 -0.93
CA SER A 190 5.74 17.46 0.49
C SER A 190 6.71 18.59 0.81
N THR A 191 7.46 19.07 -0.20
CA THR A 191 8.53 20.06 -0.04
C THR A 191 8.24 21.30 -0.88
N THR A 192 8.16 22.48 -0.28
CA THR A 192 8.01 23.74 -1.03
C THR A 192 9.24 24.03 -1.87
N GLY A 193 9.03 24.59 -3.06
CA GLY A 193 10.09 24.96 -4.00
C GLY A 193 9.55 25.11 -5.41
N ASN A 194 10.38 25.65 -6.31
CA ASN A 194 10.00 25.85 -7.68
C ASN A 194 9.85 24.54 -8.45
N ALA A 195 8.98 24.53 -9.43
CA ALA A 195 8.79 23.42 -10.33
C ALA A 195 10.04 23.18 -11.19
N VAL A 196 10.17 21.93 -11.60
CA VAL A 196 11.23 21.47 -12.52
C VAL A 196 10.55 20.93 -13.77
N ASP A 197 11.20 21.11 -14.91
CA ASP A 197 10.77 20.55 -16.19
C ASP A 197 10.69 19.01 -16.09
N PHE A 198 9.54 18.45 -16.46
CA PHE A 198 9.32 17.01 -16.50
C PHE A 198 9.49 16.43 -17.90
N GLY A 199 9.10 17.19 -18.93
CA GLY A 199 9.05 16.83 -20.33
C GLY A 199 7.90 17.54 -21.04
N ASP A 200 7.43 16.98 -22.16
CA ASP A 200 6.46 17.63 -23.03
C ASP A 200 5.22 16.77 -23.34
N VAL A 201 4.06 17.40 -23.47
CA VAL A 201 2.91 16.82 -24.20
C VAL A 201 3.15 16.87 -25.70
N SER A 202 2.53 15.96 -26.46
CA SER A 202 2.79 15.81 -27.91
C SER A 202 2.44 17.04 -28.75
N SER A 203 1.56 17.90 -28.28
CA SER A 203 1.11 19.12 -28.99
C SER A 203 1.07 20.32 -28.05
N ALA A 204 1.61 21.44 -28.48
CA ALA A 204 1.50 22.70 -27.75
C ALA A 204 0.05 23.21 -27.78
N LYS A 205 -0.65 23.11 -26.68
CA LYS A 205 -2.06 23.51 -26.50
C LYS A 205 -2.33 23.99 -25.08
N TYR A 206 -3.39 24.79 -24.94
CA TYR A 206 -4.03 25.06 -23.64
C TYR A 206 -5.29 24.20 -23.51
N GLY A 207 -5.89 24.17 -22.31
CA GLY A 207 -7.12 23.43 -22.07
C GLY A 207 -6.95 21.91 -21.97
N TYR A 208 -5.75 21.45 -21.65
CA TYR A 208 -5.53 20.07 -21.23
C TYR A 208 -6.22 19.79 -19.91
N GLN A 209 -6.66 18.55 -19.74
CA GLN A 209 -7.15 17.98 -18.48
C GLN A 209 -6.24 16.86 -18.04
N GLY A 210 -6.05 16.71 -16.74
CA GLY A 210 -5.20 15.67 -16.16
C GLY A 210 -5.95 14.75 -15.21
N CYS A 211 -5.72 13.45 -15.32
CA CYS A 211 -6.12 12.46 -14.33
C CYS A 211 -5.00 11.44 -14.12
N SER A 212 -5.02 10.70 -13.03
CA SER A 212 -3.91 9.79 -12.72
C SER A 212 -4.30 8.60 -11.86
N SER A 213 -3.49 7.57 -11.95
CA SER A 213 -3.21 6.65 -10.84
C SER A 213 -1.96 7.13 -10.09
N SER A 214 -1.55 6.42 -9.05
CA SER A 214 -0.31 6.74 -8.32
C SER A 214 0.97 6.65 -9.16
N THR A 215 0.92 5.95 -10.31
CA THR A 215 2.09 5.70 -11.15
C THR A 215 2.03 6.36 -12.51
N ARG A 216 0.83 6.59 -13.05
CA ARG A 216 0.61 7.16 -14.39
C ARG A 216 -0.22 8.43 -14.33
N ALA A 217 0.24 9.47 -15.01
CA ALA A 217 -0.55 10.65 -15.35
C ALA A 217 -1.03 10.52 -16.80
N VAL A 218 -2.31 10.78 -17.03
CA VAL A 218 -2.93 10.80 -18.36
C VAL A 218 -3.46 12.21 -18.62
N PHE A 219 -3.08 12.77 -19.76
CA PHE A 219 -3.53 14.08 -20.22
C PHE A 219 -4.43 13.92 -21.43
N SER A 220 -5.53 14.66 -21.45
CA SER A 220 -6.53 14.68 -22.51
C SER A 220 -6.90 16.11 -22.86
N GLY A 221 -7.63 16.34 -23.93
CA GLY A 221 -8.12 17.67 -24.32
C GLY A 221 -7.10 18.49 -25.10
N GLY A 222 -7.11 19.82 -24.91
CA GLY A 222 -6.30 20.70 -25.73
C GLY A 222 -6.78 20.77 -27.19
N GLU A 223 -8.10 20.64 -27.41
CA GLU A 223 -8.72 20.59 -28.75
C GLU A 223 -8.27 19.41 -29.64
N ILE A 224 -7.80 18.34 -29.01
CA ILE A 224 -7.47 17.07 -29.67
C ILE A 224 -8.20 15.92 -28.96
N ALA A 225 -8.41 14.82 -29.67
CA ALA A 225 -9.03 13.62 -29.09
C ALA A 225 -8.02 12.76 -28.33
N SER A 226 -6.74 12.87 -28.66
CA SER A 226 -5.68 11.99 -28.13
C SER A 226 -5.57 12.02 -26.61
N LEU A 227 -5.55 10.85 -26.02
CA LEU A 227 -5.14 10.56 -24.66
C LEU A 227 -3.63 10.31 -24.66
N GLN A 228 -2.90 10.94 -23.76
CA GLN A 228 -1.44 10.83 -23.66
C GLN A 228 -1.04 10.56 -22.23
N PHE A 229 -0.04 9.71 -21.99
CA PHE A 229 0.39 9.39 -20.63
C PHE A 229 1.89 9.57 -20.40
N VAL A 230 2.25 9.75 -19.14
CA VAL A 230 3.62 9.65 -18.62
C VAL A 230 3.64 8.75 -17.39
N THR A 231 4.80 8.14 -17.12
CA THR A 231 5.08 7.50 -15.83
C THR A 231 5.56 8.56 -14.86
N ILE A 232 4.80 8.84 -13.78
CA ILE A 232 5.06 9.97 -12.87
C ILE A 232 6.43 9.90 -12.18
N ALA A 233 6.95 8.69 -11.94
CA ALA A 233 8.24 8.50 -11.27
C ALA A 233 9.46 8.85 -12.16
N SER A 234 9.30 8.85 -13.48
CA SER A 234 10.41 9.11 -14.43
C SER A 234 10.07 10.24 -15.40
N GLN A 235 10.93 11.26 -15.45
CA GLN A 235 10.79 12.37 -16.40
C GLN A 235 10.83 11.88 -17.84
N GLY A 236 10.12 12.57 -18.71
CA GLY A 236 10.06 12.30 -20.14
C GLY A 236 8.78 12.80 -20.79
N ASN A 237 8.77 12.75 -22.10
CA ASN A 237 7.64 13.20 -22.91
C ASN A 237 6.48 12.21 -22.86
N THR A 238 5.28 12.68 -23.17
CA THR A 238 4.09 11.84 -23.23
C THR A 238 4.16 10.82 -24.37
N ILE A 239 3.51 9.70 -24.15
CA ILE A 239 3.30 8.63 -25.13
C ILE A 239 1.81 8.55 -25.43
N ASP A 240 1.48 8.27 -26.70
CA ASP A 240 0.10 8.06 -27.13
C ASP A 240 -0.54 6.89 -26.38
N TYR A 241 -1.83 7.05 -26.04
CA TYR A 241 -2.51 6.16 -25.13
C TYR A 241 -3.85 5.65 -25.66
N GLY A 242 -4.45 6.38 -26.57
CA GLY A 242 -5.78 6.16 -27.15
C GLY A 242 -6.48 7.48 -27.43
N ASP A 243 -7.79 7.44 -27.63
CA ASP A 243 -8.58 8.63 -28.00
C ASP A 243 -9.87 8.74 -27.19
N LEU A 244 -10.28 9.99 -26.92
CA LEU A 244 -11.67 10.35 -26.60
C LEU A 244 -12.54 10.23 -27.86
N SER A 245 -13.86 10.15 -27.73
CA SER A 245 -14.79 10.13 -28.86
C SER A 245 -14.78 11.45 -29.63
N ASN A 246 -14.46 12.54 -28.98
CA ASN A 246 -14.38 13.88 -29.56
C ASN A 246 -13.12 14.62 -29.13
N ALA A 247 -12.62 15.50 -30.00
CA ALA A 247 -11.63 16.50 -29.60
C ALA A 247 -12.29 17.48 -28.61
N LEU A 248 -11.70 17.67 -27.43
CA LEU A 248 -12.25 18.47 -26.34
C LEU A 248 -11.26 19.51 -25.84
N ALA A 249 -11.80 20.58 -25.26
CA ALA A 249 -11.09 21.53 -24.42
C ALA A 249 -11.94 21.88 -23.19
N ASN A 250 -11.29 22.28 -22.09
CA ASN A 250 -11.93 22.83 -20.90
C ASN A 250 -12.99 21.90 -20.25
N ALA A 251 -12.80 20.60 -20.34
CA ALA A 251 -13.61 19.60 -19.66
C ALA A 251 -13.15 19.41 -18.20
N GLY A 252 -14.00 18.84 -17.37
CA GLY A 252 -13.61 18.36 -16.04
C GLY A 252 -13.01 16.96 -16.13
N SER A 253 -11.88 16.73 -15.46
CA SER A 253 -11.29 15.40 -15.39
C SER A 253 -10.94 14.99 -13.96
N THR A 254 -11.07 13.72 -13.72
CA THR A 254 -10.72 13.10 -12.43
C THR A 254 -10.52 11.59 -12.63
N SER A 255 -10.22 10.86 -11.56
CA SER A 255 -9.97 9.44 -11.65
C SER A 255 -10.21 8.70 -10.34
N ASN A 256 -10.24 7.39 -10.43
CA ASN A 256 -9.69 6.53 -9.40
C ASN A 256 -8.42 5.89 -9.97
N SER A 257 -7.86 4.94 -9.25
CA SER A 257 -6.63 4.26 -9.68
C SER A 257 -6.73 3.42 -10.96
N VAL A 258 -7.95 3.12 -11.38
CA VAL A 258 -8.22 2.23 -12.55
C VAL A 258 -8.83 3.01 -13.70
N ARG A 259 -9.78 3.91 -13.42
CA ARG A 259 -10.55 4.65 -14.43
C ARG A 259 -10.20 6.13 -14.40
N GLY A 260 -9.81 6.66 -15.56
CA GLY A 260 -9.83 8.09 -15.85
C GLY A 260 -11.21 8.48 -16.36
N ILE A 261 -11.72 9.61 -15.89
CA ILE A 261 -13.03 10.17 -16.25
C ILE A 261 -12.82 11.58 -16.83
N VAL A 262 -13.49 11.85 -17.93
CA VAL A 262 -13.54 13.18 -18.58
C VAL A 262 -15.00 13.52 -18.83
N GLY A 263 -15.45 14.70 -18.43
CA GLY A 263 -16.86 15.08 -18.56
C GLY A 263 -17.08 16.54 -18.93
N GLY A 264 -18.07 16.80 -19.78
CA GLY A 264 -18.39 18.13 -20.29
C GLY A 264 -17.36 18.66 -21.28
N GLY A 265 -17.10 19.97 -21.23
CA GLY A 265 -16.17 20.64 -22.13
C GLY A 265 -16.80 21.11 -23.42
N GLN A 266 -15.96 21.57 -24.34
CA GLN A 266 -16.37 22.05 -25.66
C GLN A 266 -15.53 21.45 -26.77
N THR A 267 -16.15 21.25 -27.93
CA THR A 267 -15.45 20.85 -29.15
C THR A 267 -14.79 22.05 -29.85
N PRO A 268 -13.81 21.86 -30.75
CA PRO A 268 -13.23 22.96 -31.55
C PRO A 268 -14.27 23.72 -32.40
N SER A 269 -15.37 23.11 -32.80
CA SER A 269 -16.55 23.76 -33.42
C SER A 269 -17.56 24.08 -32.34
N PRO A 270 -17.46 25.15 -31.59
CA PRO A 270 -17.85 25.39 -30.19
C PRO A 270 -19.22 24.82 -29.79
N ALA A 271 -19.34 23.48 -29.82
CA ALA A 271 -20.47 22.78 -29.24
C ALA A 271 -20.14 22.39 -27.81
N LEU A 272 -20.98 22.74 -26.86
CA LEU A 272 -20.88 22.38 -25.46
C LEU A 272 -21.41 20.95 -25.27
N LEU A 273 -20.73 20.17 -24.46
CA LEU A 273 -21.09 18.78 -24.21
C LEU A 273 -21.52 18.58 -22.74
N ASN A 274 -22.37 17.56 -22.56
CA ASN A 274 -22.69 16.99 -21.25
C ASN A 274 -22.20 15.55 -21.09
N THR A 275 -21.62 14.98 -22.12
CA THR A 275 -21.13 13.59 -22.10
C THR A 275 -20.02 13.40 -21.09
N ILE A 276 -20.04 12.26 -20.42
CA ILE A 276 -18.96 11.78 -19.54
C ILE A 276 -18.40 10.51 -20.21
N GLU A 277 -17.09 10.47 -20.37
CA GLU A 277 -16.38 9.33 -20.92
C GLU A 277 -15.39 8.79 -19.90
N PHE A 278 -15.07 7.49 -19.98
CA PHE A 278 -14.05 6.88 -19.16
C PHE A 278 -13.09 6.03 -19.98
N PHE A 279 -11.88 5.86 -19.46
CA PHE A 279 -10.87 4.95 -20.01
C PHE A 279 -10.12 4.27 -18.86
N ASN A 280 -9.45 3.16 -19.18
CA ASN A 280 -8.66 2.43 -18.18
C ASN A 280 -7.24 2.98 -18.12
N ILE A 281 -6.82 3.51 -16.96
CA ILE A 281 -5.48 4.12 -16.77
C ILE A 281 -4.34 3.09 -16.89
N THR A 282 -4.60 1.82 -16.61
CA THR A 282 -3.54 0.80 -16.59
C THR A 282 -3.27 0.19 -17.96
N THR A 283 -4.31 -0.08 -18.73
CA THR A 283 -4.21 -0.80 -20.02
C THR A 283 -4.19 0.10 -21.24
N GLY A 284 -4.68 1.32 -21.13
CA GLY A 284 -4.87 2.21 -22.28
C GLY A 284 -6.05 1.82 -23.16
N GLY A 285 -6.14 2.50 -24.29
CA GLY A 285 -7.20 2.32 -25.28
C GLY A 285 -8.17 3.50 -25.30
N ASN A 286 -9.09 3.47 -26.26
CA ASN A 286 -10.05 4.55 -26.46
C ASN A 286 -11.04 4.66 -25.30
N ALA A 287 -11.50 5.87 -25.05
CA ALA A 287 -12.53 6.13 -24.06
C ALA A 287 -13.87 5.52 -24.49
N THR A 288 -14.68 5.24 -23.49
CA THR A 288 -16.01 4.64 -23.63
C THR A 288 -17.02 5.51 -22.91
N ASP A 289 -18.25 5.54 -23.39
CA ASP A 289 -19.34 6.27 -22.75
C ASP A 289 -19.54 5.81 -21.29
N PHE A 290 -19.62 6.80 -20.41
CA PHE A 290 -19.91 6.61 -18.99
C PHE A 290 -21.34 6.98 -18.63
N GLY A 291 -21.88 8.05 -19.24
CA GLY A 291 -23.15 8.68 -18.99
C GLY A 291 -23.08 10.19 -19.22
N ASP A 292 -23.98 10.96 -18.63
CA ASP A 292 -24.11 12.39 -18.87
C ASP A 292 -24.13 13.22 -17.59
N LEU A 293 -23.61 14.45 -17.67
CA LEU A 293 -23.96 15.54 -16.75
C LEU A 293 -25.42 15.97 -17.00
N SER A 294 -26.07 16.55 -16.01
CA SER A 294 -27.47 16.99 -16.16
C SER A 294 -27.66 18.09 -17.17
N GLN A 295 -26.60 18.83 -17.49
CA GLN A 295 -26.58 19.93 -18.47
C GLN A 295 -25.21 20.05 -19.13
N VAL A 296 -25.18 20.66 -20.31
CA VAL A 296 -23.92 20.97 -21.01
C VAL A 296 -23.06 21.92 -20.16
N LYS A 297 -21.78 21.66 -20.06
CA LYS A 297 -20.84 22.46 -19.26
C LYS A 297 -19.57 22.75 -20.04
N GLN A 298 -19.17 24.02 -20.07
CA GLN A 298 -17.83 24.45 -20.48
C GLN A 298 -17.01 24.85 -19.25
N GLU A 299 -15.69 24.81 -19.35
CA GLU A 299 -14.80 25.32 -18.31
C GLU A 299 -15.13 24.71 -16.94
N CYS A 300 -15.51 23.43 -16.93
CA CYS A 300 -15.79 22.70 -15.71
C CYS A 300 -14.52 22.06 -15.15
N THR A 301 -14.52 21.79 -13.87
CA THR A 301 -13.45 21.10 -13.16
C THR A 301 -14.02 19.91 -12.40
N ALA A 302 -13.17 18.93 -12.13
CA ALA A 302 -13.56 17.79 -11.32
C ALA A 302 -12.45 17.36 -10.37
N THR A 303 -12.85 16.75 -9.27
CA THR A 303 -11.95 16.04 -8.35
C THR A 303 -12.68 14.86 -7.72
N SER A 304 -11.94 13.91 -7.18
CA SER A 304 -12.50 12.71 -6.56
C SER A 304 -11.81 12.40 -5.22
N GLN A 305 -12.46 11.59 -4.44
CA GLN A 305 -11.89 11.04 -3.20
C GLN A 305 -10.94 9.85 -3.41
N SER A 306 -10.58 9.56 -4.66
CA SER A 306 -9.79 8.36 -5.04
C SER A 306 -8.82 8.58 -6.21
N HIS A 307 -8.48 9.84 -6.53
CA HIS A 307 -7.53 10.16 -7.60
C HIS A 307 -6.09 9.72 -7.25
N GLY A 308 -5.20 9.69 -8.23
CA GLY A 308 -3.86 9.14 -8.11
C GLY A 308 -2.92 9.81 -7.11
N GLY A 309 -3.22 11.02 -6.67
CA GLY A 309 -2.50 11.72 -5.59
C GLY A 309 -2.80 11.20 -4.19
N LEU A 310 -3.85 10.38 -4.04
CA LEU A 310 -4.20 9.77 -2.78
C LEU A 310 -3.46 8.45 -2.63
N ASN A 311 -3.22 8.04 -1.39
CA ASN A 311 -2.39 6.87 -1.11
C ASN A 311 -3.01 5.60 -1.68
N ASP A 312 -2.24 4.83 -2.47
CA ASP A 312 -2.67 3.60 -3.14
C ASP A 312 -3.11 2.46 -2.21
N GLY A 313 -2.89 2.59 -0.93
CA GLY A 313 -3.47 1.69 0.05
C GLY A 313 -4.98 1.59 -0.06
N TYR A 314 -5.59 2.53 -0.82
CA TYR A 314 -7.02 2.65 -0.97
C TYR A 314 -7.48 2.57 -2.43
N GLN A 315 -7.41 1.42 -2.99
CA GLN A 315 -7.97 1.11 -4.32
C GLN A 315 -9.42 0.64 -4.27
N GLY A 316 -10.14 1.01 -3.21
CA GLY A 316 -11.57 0.71 -3.10
C GLY A 316 -11.99 -0.74 -3.05
N THR A 317 -11.07 -1.67 -2.99
CA THR A 317 -11.34 -3.12 -2.95
C THR A 317 -10.74 -3.80 -1.74
N ARG A 318 -10.13 -3.05 -0.82
CA ARG A 318 -9.69 -3.58 0.46
C ARG A 318 -10.49 -2.94 1.58
N PRO A 319 -10.99 -3.71 2.55
CA PRO A 319 -11.33 -3.15 3.84
C PRO A 319 -10.12 -2.35 4.30
N THR A 320 -10.34 -1.14 4.77
CA THR A 320 -9.32 -0.25 5.29
C THR A 320 -8.67 -0.85 6.54
N VAL A 321 -7.90 -1.86 6.35
CA VAL A 321 -6.77 -2.06 7.21
C VAL A 321 -5.66 -1.30 6.51
N PHE A 322 -5.32 -0.15 7.05
CA PHE A 322 -4.15 0.60 6.66
C PHE A 322 -2.94 -0.30 6.85
N ASN A 323 -2.63 -1.04 5.85
CA ASN A 323 -1.46 -1.85 5.82
C ASN A 323 -0.52 -1.25 4.79
N GLU A 324 0.16 -0.17 5.18
CA GLU A 324 1.37 0.26 4.46
C GLU A 324 2.37 -0.89 4.34
N ALA A 325 2.23 -1.91 5.17
CA ALA A 325 2.95 -3.17 5.11
C ALA A 325 2.28 -4.25 4.24
N GLY A 326 1.15 -3.96 3.63
CA GLY A 326 0.69 -4.61 2.40
C GLY A 326 0.23 -6.04 2.45
N GLY A 327 -0.14 -6.68 3.53
CA GLY A 327 -0.62 -8.04 3.43
C GLY A 327 -1.26 -8.57 4.69
N ASP A 328 -2.28 -9.40 4.49
CA ASP A 328 -3.05 -10.01 5.57
C ASP A 328 -3.06 -11.55 5.47
N ARG A 329 -2.21 -12.09 4.59
CA ARG A 329 -2.09 -13.54 4.44
C ARG A 329 -0.95 -14.09 5.27
N GLY A 330 -1.26 -15.06 6.14
CA GLY A 330 -0.30 -15.92 6.80
C GLY A 330 -0.16 -17.24 6.05
N ILE A 331 1.07 -17.74 5.91
CA ILE A 331 1.34 -19.06 5.35
C ILE A 331 2.07 -19.92 6.38
N ILE A 332 1.65 -21.17 6.49
CA ILE A 332 2.22 -22.21 7.36
C ILE A 332 2.74 -23.34 6.48
N ALA A 333 4.01 -23.70 6.59
CA ALA A 333 4.61 -24.66 5.69
C ALA A 333 5.42 -25.74 6.43
N GLY A 334 5.29 -26.97 5.98
CA GLY A 334 6.01 -28.13 6.53
C GLY A 334 5.68 -28.40 8.00
N GLY A 335 6.64 -28.91 8.74
CA GLY A 335 6.50 -29.33 10.14
C GLY A 335 6.54 -30.84 10.29
N GLN A 336 6.14 -31.33 11.47
CA GLN A 336 6.16 -32.76 11.80
C GLN A 336 4.87 -33.18 12.51
N THR A 337 4.26 -34.33 12.04
CA THR A 337 3.06 -34.93 12.60
C THR A 337 2.85 -36.36 12.10
N PRO A 338 3.02 -37.40 12.82
CA PRO A 338 4.22 -37.75 13.52
C PRO A 338 5.47 -37.77 12.60
N SER A 339 5.25 -37.85 11.25
CA SER A 339 6.25 -37.72 10.22
C SER A 339 6.35 -36.29 9.74
N LYS A 340 7.44 -35.93 9.08
CA LYS A 340 7.58 -34.62 8.42
C LYS A 340 6.61 -34.51 7.25
N THR A 341 6.05 -33.33 7.07
CA THR A 341 5.11 -33.04 5.98
C THR A 341 5.66 -31.98 5.02
N ASN A 342 5.13 -31.96 3.80
CA ASN A 342 5.36 -30.91 2.80
C ASN A 342 4.17 -29.97 2.68
N GLU A 343 3.09 -30.19 3.42
CA GLU A 343 1.88 -29.38 3.33
C GLU A 343 2.16 -27.87 3.56
N ILE A 344 1.55 -27.05 2.73
CA ILE A 344 1.46 -25.60 2.90
C ILE A 344 0.01 -25.22 3.07
N GLY A 345 -0.31 -24.51 4.14
CA GLY A 345 -1.60 -23.93 4.37
C GLY A 345 -1.54 -22.40 4.49
N PHE A 346 -2.70 -21.76 4.48
CA PHE A 346 -2.79 -20.31 4.64
C PHE A 346 -3.96 -19.89 5.51
N ILE A 347 -3.82 -18.69 6.08
CA ILE A 347 -4.84 -18.00 6.87
C ILE A 347 -4.95 -16.54 6.45
N THR A 348 -6.03 -15.85 6.89
CA THR A 348 -6.17 -14.40 6.81
C THR A 348 -5.95 -13.80 8.20
N ILE A 349 -4.80 -13.21 8.49
CA ILE A 349 -4.34 -12.84 9.84
C ILE A 349 -5.34 -11.96 10.61
N SER A 350 -6.04 -11.05 9.95
CA SER A 350 -7.02 -10.14 10.58
C SER A 350 -8.34 -10.79 10.99
N SER A 351 -8.68 -11.95 10.44
CA SER A 351 -9.93 -12.67 10.74
C SER A 351 -9.64 -14.06 11.28
N THR A 352 -10.23 -14.41 12.43
CA THR A 352 -10.16 -15.76 13.01
C THR A 352 -10.79 -16.80 12.10
N GLY A 353 -10.25 -18.01 12.11
CA GLY A 353 -10.74 -19.15 11.32
C GLY A 353 -9.66 -20.20 11.10
N ASN A 354 -10.06 -21.34 10.58
CA ASN A 354 -9.17 -22.47 10.38
C ASN A 354 -8.24 -22.27 9.17
N GLU A 355 -7.13 -23.00 9.16
CA GLU A 355 -6.21 -23.08 8.04
C GLU A 355 -6.92 -23.60 6.79
N ASN A 356 -6.52 -23.09 5.63
CA ASN A 356 -6.94 -23.56 4.32
C ASN A 356 -5.73 -24.10 3.54
N GLU A 357 -5.95 -25.13 2.72
CA GLU A 357 -4.92 -25.69 1.86
C GLU A 357 -4.40 -24.65 0.86
N PHE A 358 -3.06 -24.63 0.68
CA PHE A 358 -2.38 -23.77 -0.27
C PHE A 358 -1.65 -24.57 -1.36
N GLY A 359 -0.89 -25.60 -0.99
CA GLY A 359 -0.07 -26.44 -1.85
C GLY A 359 0.99 -27.21 -1.05
N ASP A 360 2.09 -27.56 -1.68
CA ASP A 360 3.16 -28.38 -1.08
C ASP A 360 4.56 -27.78 -1.25
N LEU A 361 5.44 -27.97 -0.27
CA LEU A 361 6.89 -27.76 -0.40
C LEU A 361 7.49 -28.78 -1.39
N THR A 362 8.67 -28.47 -1.93
CA THR A 362 9.41 -29.41 -2.80
C THR A 362 9.85 -30.67 -2.04
N GLN A 363 9.97 -30.60 -0.71
CA GLN A 363 10.37 -31.69 0.18
C GLN A 363 9.60 -31.65 1.51
N SER A 364 9.27 -32.81 2.07
CA SER A 364 8.76 -32.93 3.45
C SER A 364 9.86 -32.57 4.45
N ARG A 365 9.66 -31.48 5.22
CA ARG A 365 10.65 -30.92 6.16
C ARG A 365 10.00 -30.34 7.41
N GLY A 366 10.73 -30.41 8.55
CA GLY A 366 10.38 -29.72 9.78
C GLY A 366 11.53 -28.88 10.30
N GLY A 367 11.26 -27.85 11.10
CA GLY A 367 12.26 -26.94 11.65
C GLY A 367 12.86 -25.96 10.62
N LEU A 368 12.08 -25.58 9.63
CA LEU A 368 12.43 -24.58 8.64
C LEU A 368 12.36 -23.17 9.21
N GLY A 369 13.21 -22.27 8.70
CA GLY A 369 13.04 -20.83 8.90
C GLY A 369 12.09 -20.24 7.85
N GLY A 370 11.16 -19.38 8.27
CA GLY A 370 10.21 -18.70 7.39
C GLY A 370 10.57 -17.23 7.20
N ILE A 371 10.52 -16.74 5.96
CA ILE A 371 10.74 -15.37 5.53
C ILE A 371 9.55 -14.91 4.69
N GLY A 372 8.88 -13.83 5.08
CA GLY A 372 7.74 -13.29 4.37
C GLY A 372 8.04 -11.94 3.73
N GLY A 373 8.16 -11.89 2.39
CA GLY A 373 8.14 -10.64 1.64
C GLY A 373 6.71 -10.15 1.41
N LYS A 374 6.54 -9.04 0.67
CA LYS A 374 5.19 -8.55 0.28
C LYS A 374 4.49 -9.51 -0.69
N THR A 375 5.25 -10.15 -1.57
CA THR A 375 4.72 -11.04 -2.62
C THR A 375 5.06 -12.50 -2.40
N ARG A 376 6.21 -12.82 -1.78
CA ARG A 376 6.76 -14.16 -1.63
C ARG A 376 6.85 -14.60 -0.19
N ALA A 377 6.40 -15.84 0.08
CA ALA A 377 6.73 -16.60 1.27
C ALA A 377 7.88 -17.55 0.94
N ILE A 378 8.95 -17.55 1.73
CA ILE A 378 10.20 -18.27 1.48
C ILE A 378 10.53 -19.14 2.70
N PHE A 379 10.91 -20.39 2.47
CA PHE A 379 11.12 -21.40 3.50
C PHE A 379 12.49 -22.05 3.33
N GLY A 380 13.41 -21.83 4.28
CA GLY A 380 14.78 -22.32 4.17
C GLY A 380 15.18 -23.32 5.22
N GLY A 381 16.03 -24.27 4.84
CA GLY A 381 16.63 -25.22 5.75
C GLY A 381 15.68 -26.30 6.28
N GLY A 382 15.87 -26.67 7.54
CA GLY A 382 15.11 -27.70 8.22
C GLY A 382 15.72 -29.09 8.09
N ASN A 383 14.94 -30.07 8.47
CA ASN A 383 15.32 -31.49 8.47
C ASN A 383 14.39 -32.27 7.54
N ALA A 384 14.96 -32.90 6.50
CA ALA A 384 14.18 -33.57 5.45
C ALA A 384 13.83 -35.04 5.83
N ALA A 385 12.75 -35.56 5.25
CA ALA A 385 12.35 -36.95 5.29
C ALA A 385 12.74 -37.65 3.97
N PRO A 386 12.92 -39.01 3.96
CA PRO A 386 12.86 -39.92 5.08
C PRO A 386 14.18 -40.03 5.87
N VAL A 387 15.27 -39.49 5.33
CA VAL A 387 16.58 -39.47 5.99
C VAL A 387 16.67 -38.22 6.87
N VAL A 388 17.06 -38.39 8.14
CA VAL A 388 17.22 -37.28 9.08
C VAL A 388 18.49 -36.50 8.75
N THR A 389 18.51 -35.81 7.62
CA THR A 389 19.61 -34.94 7.21
C THR A 389 19.14 -33.49 7.19
N ALA A 390 19.99 -32.60 7.67
CA ALA A 390 19.74 -31.17 7.57
C ALA A 390 19.72 -30.73 6.09
N SER A 391 18.64 -30.07 5.67
CA SER A 391 18.44 -29.58 4.31
C SER A 391 19.02 -28.19 4.14
N ALA A 392 19.62 -27.92 2.97
CA ALA A 392 20.00 -26.56 2.56
C ALA A 392 18.94 -25.89 1.69
N VAL A 393 17.99 -26.65 1.16
CA VAL A 393 17.00 -26.17 0.20
C VAL A 393 16.22 -24.98 0.72
N ILE A 394 16.04 -23.98 -0.13
CA ILE A 394 15.14 -22.83 0.06
C ILE A 394 14.03 -22.94 -0.99
N ASP A 395 12.79 -23.05 -0.53
CA ASP A 395 11.58 -23.03 -1.35
C ASP A 395 10.85 -21.69 -1.25
N TYR A 396 10.06 -21.35 -2.26
CA TYR A 396 9.16 -20.20 -2.18
C TYR A 396 7.80 -20.45 -2.82
N VAL A 397 6.82 -19.69 -2.37
CA VAL A 397 5.50 -19.54 -3.01
C VAL A 397 5.15 -18.05 -3.14
N GLU A 398 4.32 -17.71 -4.13
CA GLU A 398 3.74 -16.37 -4.22
C GLU A 398 2.49 -16.28 -3.34
N PHE A 399 2.40 -15.26 -2.46
CA PHE A 399 1.23 -15.10 -1.58
C PHE A 399 -0.10 -14.99 -2.32
N SER A 400 -0.11 -14.47 -3.53
CA SER A 400 -1.33 -14.19 -4.30
C SER A 400 -1.94 -15.42 -4.97
N THR A 401 -1.14 -16.42 -5.29
CA THR A 401 -1.56 -17.60 -6.08
C THR A 401 -1.32 -18.88 -5.31
N LYS A 402 -2.37 -19.68 -5.13
CA LYS A 402 -2.23 -21.03 -4.56
C LYS A 402 -1.43 -21.94 -5.50
N GLY A 403 -0.69 -22.84 -4.93
CA GLY A 403 0.07 -23.87 -5.66
C GLY A 403 1.30 -24.34 -4.89
N ASN A 404 1.98 -25.31 -5.47
CA ASN A 404 3.18 -25.89 -4.88
C ASN A 404 4.35 -24.92 -4.93
N ALA A 405 5.24 -25.05 -3.97
CA ALA A 405 6.47 -24.27 -3.90
C ALA A 405 7.41 -24.59 -5.07
N ALA A 406 8.14 -23.58 -5.48
CA ALA A 406 9.23 -23.70 -6.42
C ALA A 406 10.58 -23.52 -5.70
N ASP A 407 11.64 -24.05 -6.30
CA ASP A 407 13.01 -23.88 -5.81
C ASP A 407 13.42 -22.40 -5.90
N PHE A 408 13.96 -21.89 -4.78
CA PHE A 408 14.52 -20.53 -4.70
C PHE A 408 16.06 -20.58 -4.81
N GLY A 409 16.71 -21.60 -4.24
CA GLY A 409 18.13 -21.79 -4.12
C GLY A 409 18.48 -22.55 -2.83
N ASP A 410 19.72 -22.40 -2.36
CA ASP A 410 20.23 -23.13 -1.18
C ASP A 410 20.86 -22.21 -0.13
N LEU A 411 20.76 -22.59 1.15
CA LEU A 411 21.58 -22.07 2.24
C LEU A 411 23.05 -22.42 2.02
N THR A 412 23.97 -21.68 2.64
CA THR A 412 25.42 -22.00 2.61
C THR A 412 25.72 -23.38 3.22
N SER A 413 24.86 -23.83 4.14
CA SER A 413 24.90 -25.18 4.70
C SER A 413 23.54 -25.64 5.18
N GLY A 414 23.22 -26.94 5.03
CA GLY A 414 21.96 -27.49 5.51
C GLY A 414 21.86 -27.43 7.03
N ARG A 415 20.78 -26.85 7.59
CA ARG A 415 20.57 -26.69 9.03
C ARG A 415 19.14 -26.34 9.41
N PHE A 416 18.77 -26.56 10.66
CA PHE A 416 17.61 -25.91 11.27
C PHE A 416 17.90 -24.42 11.37
N THR A 417 16.91 -23.56 11.19
CA THR A 417 17.15 -22.11 11.26
C THR A 417 15.90 -21.33 11.65
N SER A 418 16.06 -20.08 12.00
CA SER A 418 14.97 -19.13 12.22
C SER A 418 15.02 -18.01 11.18
N GLY A 419 13.88 -17.58 10.67
CA GLY A 419 13.79 -16.58 9.64
C GLY A 419 13.38 -15.19 10.17
N ALA A 420 14.03 -14.16 9.65
CA ALA A 420 13.66 -12.76 9.87
C ALA A 420 13.98 -11.94 8.62
N ASN A 421 13.26 -10.85 8.34
CA ASN A 421 13.50 -10.10 7.11
C ASN A 421 12.97 -8.66 7.15
N ASN A 422 13.46 -7.86 6.21
CA ASN A 422 12.80 -6.64 5.78
C ASN A 422 12.23 -6.79 4.34
N ASN A 423 11.88 -5.68 3.68
CA ASN A 423 11.32 -5.70 2.32
C ASN A 423 12.27 -6.28 1.25
N THR A 424 13.57 -6.24 1.46
CA THR A 424 14.58 -6.57 0.43
C THR A 424 15.40 -7.80 0.78
N ARG A 425 15.74 -7.99 2.05
CA ARG A 425 16.60 -9.06 2.54
C ARG A 425 15.89 -9.99 3.50
N GLY A 426 16.04 -11.28 3.28
CA GLY A 426 15.71 -12.33 4.22
C GLY A 426 16.95 -12.89 4.87
N LEU A 427 16.89 -13.13 6.18
CA LEU A 427 17.97 -13.69 6.99
C LEU A 427 17.57 -15.05 7.57
N PHE A 428 18.48 -16.00 7.51
CA PHE A 428 18.38 -17.30 8.17
C PHE A 428 19.43 -17.37 9.27
N MET A 429 19.01 -17.36 10.54
CA MET A 429 19.86 -17.09 11.70
C MET A 429 20.11 -18.35 12.53
N GLY A 430 21.38 -18.65 12.82
CA GLY A 430 21.83 -19.79 13.62
C GLY A 430 21.45 -21.15 13.05
N GLY A 431 21.36 -22.14 13.90
CA GLY A 431 20.91 -23.49 13.55
C GLY A 431 21.84 -24.61 13.95
N ALA A 432 21.51 -25.83 13.52
CA ALA A 432 22.33 -27.01 13.80
C ALA A 432 22.47 -27.96 12.61
N THR A 433 23.71 -28.47 12.37
CA THR A 433 24.02 -29.46 11.34
C THR A 433 25.42 -30.12 11.49
N PRO A 434 25.58 -31.28 12.05
CA PRO A 434 24.87 -31.85 13.18
C PRO A 434 25.11 -31.08 14.48
N THR A 435 26.12 -30.21 14.50
CA THR A 435 26.46 -29.34 15.64
C THR A 435 25.77 -27.96 15.50
N ARG A 436 25.56 -27.30 16.62
CA ARG A 436 25.03 -25.94 16.63
C ARG A 436 26.02 -24.95 16.00
N GLY A 437 25.53 -24.07 15.18
CA GLY A 437 26.29 -23.02 14.49
C GLY A 437 25.82 -21.61 14.84
N ASN A 438 26.63 -20.64 14.49
CA ASN A 438 26.37 -19.22 14.65
C ASN A 438 26.09 -18.52 13.31
N ILE A 439 26.11 -19.22 12.19
CA ILE A 439 26.01 -18.67 10.84
C ILE A 439 24.70 -17.92 10.65
N ILE A 440 24.76 -16.74 10.07
CA ILE A 440 23.62 -16.02 9.51
C ILE A 440 23.79 -15.97 8.00
N ASP A 441 22.87 -16.57 7.26
CA ASP A 441 22.78 -16.45 5.81
C ASP A 441 21.78 -15.38 5.41
N TYR A 442 21.97 -14.75 4.24
CA TYR A 442 20.97 -13.85 3.67
C TYR A 442 20.66 -14.15 2.21
N ILE A 443 19.44 -13.78 1.83
CA ILE A 443 18.95 -13.78 0.46
C ILE A 443 18.40 -12.40 0.08
N THR A 444 18.36 -12.12 -1.21
CA THR A 444 17.57 -11.01 -1.78
C THR A 444 16.19 -11.55 -2.15
N ILE A 445 15.13 -11.11 -1.48
CA ILE A 445 13.78 -11.68 -1.60
C ILE A 445 13.24 -11.63 -3.05
N ALA A 446 13.58 -10.58 -3.80
CA ALA A 446 13.07 -10.37 -5.16
C ALA A 446 13.74 -11.24 -6.23
N SER A 447 14.93 -11.78 -5.97
CA SER A 447 15.71 -12.54 -6.96
C SER A 447 16.06 -13.94 -6.46
N LEU A 448 15.81 -14.93 -7.31
CA LEU A 448 16.18 -16.33 -7.03
C LEU A 448 17.71 -16.48 -6.96
N GLY A 449 18.17 -17.38 -6.14
CA GLY A 449 19.59 -17.75 -6.02
C GLY A 449 19.95 -18.23 -4.62
N ASN A 450 21.15 -18.78 -4.51
CA ASN A 450 21.67 -19.29 -3.24
C ASN A 450 21.88 -18.15 -2.23
N ALA A 451 21.73 -18.49 -0.96
CA ALA A 451 22.06 -17.58 0.13
C ALA A 451 23.56 -17.31 0.18
N ALA A 452 23.90 -16.13 0.66
CA ALA A 452 25.27 -15.73 0.93
C ALA A 452 25.47 -15.51 2.43
N ASP A 453 26.72 -15.62 2.89
CA ASP A 453 27.09 -15.35 4.27
C ASP A 453 26.81 -13.87 4.62
N PHE A 454 26.12 -13.68 5.74
CA PHE A 454 25.82 -12.36 6.30
C PHE A 454 26.77 -12.01 7.46
N GLY A 455 27.13 -12.98 8.26
CA GLY A 455 27.91 -12.90 9.49
C GLY A 455 27.45 -13.94 10.51
N ASP A 456 27.72 -13.70 11.79
CA ASP A 456 27.49 -14.64 12.86
C ASP A 456 26.60 -14.10 13.97
N THR A 457 25.79 -14.98 14.61
CA THR A 457 25.16 -14.71 15.91
C THR A 457 26.22 -14.65 17.03
N THR A 458 25.93 -13.98 18.14
CA THR A 458 26.89 -13.84 19.25
C THR A 458 27.27 -15.18 19.89
N ILE A 459 26.42 -16.20 19.76
CA ILE A 459 26.59 -17.54 20.31
C ILE A 459 26.18 -18.60 19.27
N SER A 460 26.81 -19.77 19.30
CA SER A 460 26.38 -20.96 18.53
C SER A 460 25.07 -21.50 19.12
N VAL A 461 23.99 -21.43 18.36
CA VAL A 461 22.64 -21.69 18.88
C VAL A 461 21.71 -22.27 17.83
N SER A 462 20.75 -23.09 18.28
CA SER A 462 19.67 -23.63 17.45
C SER A 462 18.31 -23.39 18.15
N GLN A 463 17.22 -23.53 17.37
CA GLN A 463 15.84 -23.56 17.89
C GLN A 463 15.37 -22.28 18.61
N GLY A 464 15.93 -21.13 18.26
CA GLY A 464 15.44 -19.82 18.70
C GLY A 464 14.31 -19.30 17.84
N GLY A 465 13.63 -18.25 18.30
CA GLY A 465 12.66 -17.46 17.55
C GLY A 465 13.28 -16.16 17.00
N ALA A 466 12.85 -15.72 15.82
CA ALA A 466 13.34 -14.46 15.24
C ALA A 466 12.22 -13.61 14.67
N THR A 467 12.36 -12.30 14.81
CA THR A 467 11.45 -11.28 14.25
C THR A 467 12.24 -10.05 13.79
N ALA A 468 11.59 -9.13 13.08
CA ALA A 468 12.28 -7.95 12.55
C ALA A 468 11.38 -6.71 12.46
N SER A 469 12.02 -5.55 12.55
CA SER A 469 11.56 -4.30 11.95
C SER A 469 12.18 -4.14 10.55
N ASN A 470 11.87 -3.07 9.86
CA ASN A 470 12.50 -2.77 8.56
C ASN A 470 14.03 -2.61 8.63
N THR A 471 14.58 -2.29 9.80
CA THR A 471 16.03 -2.03 9.97
C THR A 471 16.77 -3.11 10.74
N ARG A 472 16.14 -3.73 11.73
CA ARG A 472 16.78 -4.69 12.66
C ARG A 472 16.08 -6.04 12.63
N ALA A 473 16.85 -7.11 12.56
CA ALA A 473 16.41 -8.47 12.88
C ALA A 473 16.91 -8.82 14.28
N VAL A 474 16.03 -9.37 15.11
CA VAL A 474 16.33 -9.82 16.48
C VAL A 474 15.99 -11.29 16.61
N ARG A 475 16.94 -12.09 17.10
CA ARG A 475 16.76 -13.50 17.42
C ARG A 475 16.82 -13.68 18.94
N GLY A 476 16.04 -14.58 19.48
CA GLY A 476 16.02 -14.82 20.93
C GLY A 476 15.86 -16.28 21.31
N GLY A 477 16.43 -16.64 22.47
CA GLY A 477 16.33 -17.97 23.07
C GLY A 477 17.02 -19.07 22.26
N GLY A 478 16.62 -20.29 22.48
CA GLY A 478 17.15 -21.49 21.81
C GLY A 478 18.08 -22.31 22.69
N SER A 479 18.86 -23.19 22.06
CA SER A 479 19.74 -24.12 22.75
C SER A 479 21.18 -23.95 22.27
N THR A 480 22.05 -23.70 23.21
CA THR A 480 23.51 -23.95 23.16
C THR A 480 23.75 -25.39 23.67
N PRO A 481 24.81 -25.79 24.35
CA PRO A 481 24.71 -27.04 25.11
C PRO A 481 23.57 -27.01 26.16
N SER A 482 23.25 -25.82 26.70
CA SER A 482 22.11 -25.56 27.60
C SER A 482 21.12 -24.61 26.91
N TYR A 483 19.92 -24.46 27.47
CA TYR A 483 18.98 -23.43 27.03
C TYR A 483 19.51 -22.03 27.31
N THR A 484 19.14 -21.04 26.50
CA THR A 484 19.66 -19.67 26.59
C THR A 484 18.54 -18.64 26.58
N ASP A 485 18.80 -17.49 27.21
CA ASP A 485 17.94 -16.31 27.24
C ASP A 485 18.46 -15.17 26.34
N VAL A 486 19.60 -15.38 25.66
CA VAL A 486 20.26 -14.34 24.86
C VAL A 486 19.37 -13.85 23.71
N LEU A 487 19.26 -12.53 23.61
CA LEU A 487 18.72 -11.82 22.45
C LEU A 487 19.89 -11.20 21.66
N ASP A 488 19.97 -11.52 20.37
CA ASP A 488 20.95 -10.95 19.44
C ASP A 488 20.25 -10.13 18.37
N TYR A 489 20.90 -9.09 17.85
CA TYR A 489 20.37 -8.36 16.70
C TYR A 489 21.43 -8.05 15.65
N VAL A 490 20.95 -7.87 14.41
CA VAL A 490 21.73 -7.35 13.28
C VAL A 490 20.99 -6.21 12.61
N THR A 491 21.74 -5.31 11.96
CA THR A 491 21.19 -4.31 11.03
C THR A 491 21.05 -4.96 9.66
N ILE A 492 19.83 -5.17 9.17
CA ILE A 492 19.55 -6.01 7.98
C ILE A 492 20.21 -5.46 6.71
N SER A 493 20.38 -4.14 6.57
CA SER A 493 20.95 -3.51 5.36
C SER A 493 22.45 -3.72 5.17
N THR A 494 23.18 -4.04 6.24
CA THR A 494 24.65 -4.18 6.25
C THR A 494 25.05 -5.54 6.79
N THR A 495 25.87 -6.30 6.03
CA THR A 495 26.44 -7.56 6.48
C THR A 495 27.39 -7.36 7.67
N GLY A 496 27.39 -8.29 8.60
CA GLY A 496 28.25 -8.27 9.78
C GLY A 496 27.68 -9.11 10.92
N ASN A 497 28.47 -9.31 11.94
CA ASN A 497 28.10 -10.13 13.08
C ASN A 497 27.02 -9.47 13.93
N ALA A 498 26.23 -10.29 14.60
CA ALA A 498 25.21 -9.83 15.54
C ALA A 498 25.85 -9.16 16.76
N THR A 499 25.09 -8.29 17.34
CA THR A 499 25.43 -7.61 18.62
C THR A 499 24.41 -8.03 19.67
N ASP A 500 24.85 -8.09 20.92
CA ASP A 500 23.97 -8.33 22.06
C ASP A 500 22.85 -7.29 22.11
N PHE A 501 21.63 -7.78 22.29
CA PHE A 501 20.44 -6.93 22.45
C PHE A 501 20.00 -6.85 23.91
N GLY A 502 20.14 -7.92 24.66
CA GLY A 502 19.70 -8.15 26.02
C GLY A 502 19.24 -9.58 26.23
N ASN A 503 18.37 -9.82 27.20
CA ASN A 503 17.94 -11.17 27.56
C ASN A 503 16.41 -11.31 27.60
N LEU A 504 15.93 -12.52 27.32
CA LEU A 504 14.59 -12.98 27.66
C LEU A 504 14.42 -13.07 29.19
N LEU A 505 13.18 -13.25 29.64
CA LEU A 505 12.87 -13.39 31.09
C LEU A 505 13.46 -14.67 31.72
N ALA A 506 13.65 -15.72 30.92
CA ALA A 506 14.25 -16.98 31.35
C ALA A 506 14.94 -17.68 30.16
N THR A 507 15.82 -18.65 30.47
CA THR A 507 16.42 -19.52 29.47
C THR A 507 15.36 -20.45 28.86
N VAL A 508 15.20 -20.43 27.52
CA VAL A 508 14.13 -21.14 26.84
C VAL A 508 14.57 -21.66 25.48
N ASN A 509 14.10 -22.86 25.14
CA ASN A 509 14.33 -23.53 23.86
C ASN A 509 13.02 -23.66 23.06
N GLU A 510 13.11 -23.84 21.74
CA GLU A 510 11.95 -24.00 20.82
C GLU A 510 10.89 -22.90 20.93
N ILE A 511 11.31 -21.68 21.12
CA ILE A 511 10.48 -20.49 21.25
C ILE A 511 10.08 -19.94 19.86
N ALA A 512 8.85 -19.48 19.71
CA ALA A 512 8.37 -18.78 18.53
C ALA A 512 8.49 -17.26 18.67
N ALA A 513 8.41 -16.54 17.54
CA ALA A 513 8.39 -15.06 17.57
C ALA A 513 7.48 -14.48 16.50
N VAL A 514 6.82 -13.38 16.84
CA VAL A 514 6.04 -12.51 15.94
C VAL A 514 6.38 -11.05 16.22
N GLY A 515 6.05 -10.13 15.32
CA GLY A 515 6.32 -8.72 15.61
C GLY A 515 5.74 -7.73 14.61
N SER A 516 5.65 -6.50 15.06
CA SER A 516 5.43 -5.30 14.25
C SER A 516 6.77 -4.60 13.97
N ASP A 517 6.72 -3.45 13.31
CA ASP A 517 7.89 -2.58 13.08
C ASP A 517 8.56 -2.06 14.37
N THR A 518 7.81 -2.03 15.47
CA THR A 518 8.26 -1.46 16.74
C THR A 518 8.47 -2.48 17.85
N ARG A 519 7.68 -3.57 17.85
CA ARG A 519 7.65 -4.55 18.93
C ARG A 519 7.86 -5.97 18.43
N GLY A 520 8.79 -6.71 19.04
CA GLY A 520 8.94 -8.15 18.91
C GLY A 520 8.36 -8.87 20.11
N VAL A 521 7.62 -9.95 19.89
CA VAL A 521 7.02 -10.78 20.94
C VAL A 521 7.46 -12.24 20.76
N TRP A 522 8.05 -12.83 21.80
CA TRP A 522 8.42 -14.23 21.87
C TRP A 522 7.41 -14.99 22.72
N SER A 523 7.12 -16.23 22.35
CA SER A 523 6.08 -17.02 23.04
C SER A 523 6.44 -18.46 23.23
N GLY A 524 6.00 -19.04 24.36
CA GLY A 524 6.11 -20.45 24.67
C GLY A 524 7.56 -20.94 24.76
N GLY A 525 7.74 -22.17 24.36
CA GLY A 525 9.02 -22.88 24.41
C GLY A 525 9.07 -23.88 25.57
N GLU A 526 10.26 -24.45 25.78
CA GLU A 526 10.57 -25.38 26.85
C GLU A 526 11.63 -24.76 27.76
N ASP A 527 11.39 -24.77 29.08
CA ASP A 527 12.37 -24.32 30.07
C ASP A 527 13.35 -25.45 30.47
N SER A 528 14.37 -25.10 31.26
CA SER A 528 15.39 -26.04 31.70
C SER A 528 14.92 -27.15 32.66
N ALA A 529 13.69 -27.02 33.17
CA ALA A 529 13.04 -28.00 34.04
C ALA A 529 12.15 -29.00 33.29
N PRO A 530 12.37 -29.27 32.05
CA PRO A 530 11.58 -29.56 30.86
C PRO A 530 10.07 -29.43 31.06
N ALA A 531 9.63 -28.20 31.20
CA ALA A 531 8.23 -27.82 31.22
C ALA A 531 7.91 -26.94 30.01
N TYR A 532 6.80 -27.20 29.34
CA TYR A 532 6.28 -26.34 28.31
C TYR A 532 5.69 -25.09 28.95
N ILE A 533 6.22 -23.94 28.57
CA ILE A 533 5.80 -22.66 29.17
C ILE A 533 4.77 -21.95 28.30
N ASN A 534 3.90 -21.18 28.93
CA ASN A 534 2.90 -20.34 28.25
C ASN A 534 3.28 -18.86 28.21
N VAL A 535 4.40 -18.48 28.79
CA VAL A 535 4.84 -17.09 28.90
C VAL A 535 5.07 -16.48 27.52
N MET A 536 4.49 -15.28 27.32
CA MET A 536 4.81 -14.40 26.22
C MET A 536 5.58 -13.17 26.77
N GLN A 537 6.57 -12.73 26.02
CA GLN A 537 7.45 -11.63 26.43
C GLN A 537 7.83 -10.76 25.24
N TYR A 538 8.04 -9.47 25.44
CA TYR A 538 8.27 -8.54 24.34
C TYR A 538 9.45 -7.59 24.57
N ILE A 539 9.95 -7.06 23.45
CA ILE A 539 10.94 -5.99 23.40
C ILE A 539 10.44 -4.85 22.49
N THR A 540 11.04 -3.68 22.66
CA THR A 540 10.99 -2.60 21.67
C THR A 540 12.19 -2.74 20.74
N ILE A 541 11.98 -3.08 19.45
CA ILE A 541 13.05 -3.46 18.50
C ILE A 541 14.09 -2.34 18.32
N ALA A 542 13.67 -1.07 18.40
CA ALA A 542 14.55 0.08 18.17
C ALA A 542 15.58 0.32 19.30
N SER A 543 15.33 -0.17 20.50
CA SER A 543 16.19 0.05 21.68
C SER A 543 16.60 -1.27 22.33
N THR A 544 17.91 -1.47 22.54
CA THR A 544 18.44 -2.63 23.26
C THR A 544 17.98 -2.66 24.71
N GLY A 545 17.77 -3.84 25.26
CA GLY A 545 17.34 -4.08 26.64
C GLY A 545 16.68 -5.43 26.80
N ASN A 546 16.41 -5.80 28.03
CA ASN A 546 15.80 -7.09 28.36
C ASN A 546 14.31 -7.09 28.00
N ALA A 547 13.79 -8.29 27.74
CA ALA A 547 12.37 -8.49 27.49
C ALA A 547 11.54 -8.19 28.74
N THR A 548 10.30 -7.84 28.49
CA THR A 548 9.27 -7.58 29.51
C THR A 548 8.11 -8.53 29.30
N ASP A 549 7.41 -8.88 30.36
CA ASP A 549 6.22 -9.73 30.31
C ASP A 549 5.14 -9.13 29.39
N PHE A 550 4.58 -9.96 28.52
CA PHE A 550 3.50 -9.59 27.60
C PHE A 550 2.15 -10.15 28.03
N GLY A 551 2.14 -11.35 28.60
CA GLY A 551 0.97 -12.16 28.96
C GLY A 551 1.20 -13.63 28.67
N ASP A 552 0.13 -14.44 28.57
CA ASP A 552 0.22 -15.89 28.45
C ASP A 552 -0.46 -16.44 27.19
N LEU A 553 0.08 -17.51 26.63
CA LEU A 553 -0.62 -18.40 25.70
C LEU A 553 -1.80 -19.11 26.42
N LEU A 554 -2.72 -19.67 25.66
CA LEU A 554 -3.85 -20.46 26.18
C LEU A 554 -3.37 -21.72 26.95
N ALA A 555 -2.23 -22.29 26.52
CA ALA A 555 -1.56 -23.41 27.18
C ALA A 555 -0.05 -23.35 26.93
N GLY A 556 0.73 -24.03 27.77
CA GLY A 556 2.18 -24.16 27.55
C GLY A 556 2.45 -24.89 26.24
N SER A 557 3.34 -24.39 25.40
CA SER A 557 3.61 -24.96 24.07
C SER A 557 5.03 -24.72 23.63
N GLN A 558 5.69 -25.74 23.06
CA GLN A 558 6.97 -25.62 22.41
C GLN A 558 6.90 -25.90 20.91
N GLY A 559 7.89 -25.45 20.14
CA GLY A 559 8.00 -25.78 18.72
C GLY A 559 6.84 -25.25 17.86
N GLN A 560 6.25 -24.13 18.24
CA GLN A 560 5.34 -23.38 17.39
C GLN A 560 6.07 -22.84 16.16
N GLY A 561 5.35 -22.23 15.25
CA GLY A 561 5.89 -21.77 13.95
C GLY A 561 7.14 -20.90 14.05
N ARG A 562 8.14 -21.20 13.19
CA ARG A 562 9.46 -20.53 13.15
C ARG A 562 9.54 -19.51 12.04
N GLY A 563 9.12 -18.31 12.32
CA GLY A 563 9.06 -17.15 11.43
C GLY A 563 7.99 -16.20 11.90
N ASN A 564 7.87 -15.06 11.26
CA ASN A 564 7.01 -13.98 11.70
C ASN A 564 5.66 -14.01 10.95
N MET A 565 4.64 -14.69 11.53
CA MET A 565 3.27 -14.69 10.98
C MET A 565 2.45 -13.59 11.64
N SER A 566 2.63 -12.38 11.16
CA SER A 566 1.93 -11.20 11.66
C SER A 566 1.55 -10.23 10.54
N ASN A 567 0.63 -9.35 10.87
CA ASN A 567 0.47 -8.06 10.22
C ASN A 567 0.85 -6.94 11.22
N THR A 568 0.61 -5.67 10.91
CA THR A 568 0.97 -4.54 11.79
C THR A 568 0.23 -4.53 13.14
N ILE A 569 -0.86 -5.29 13.27
CA ILE A 569 -1.75 -5.27 14.44
C ILE A 569 -1.70 -6.60 15.19
N ARG A 570 -1.78 -7.71 14.46
CA ARG A 570 -1.99 -9.05 15.01
C ARG A 570 -0.81 -9.97 14.71
N GLY A 571 -0.37 -10.73 15.71
CA GLY A 571 0.56 -11.85 15.56
C GLY A 571 -0.16 -13.16 15.81
N VAL A 572 0.14 -14.20 15.02
CA VAL A 572 -0.46 -15.53 15.14
C VAL A 572 0.61 -16.57 15.38
N PHE A 573 0.44 -17.37 16.43
CA PHE A 573 1.25 -18.53 16.76
C PHE A 573 0.50 -19.81 16.35
N ALA A 574 1.16 -20.73 15.68
CA ALA A 574 0.50 -21.89 15.08
C ALA A 574 1.18 -23.21 15.41
N GLY A 575 0.38 -24.21 15.78
CA GLY A 575 0.84 -25.56 16.08
C GLY A 575 1.67 -25.66 17.37
N GLY A 576 2.67 -26.53 17.37
CA GLY A 576 3.52 -26.81 18.53
C GLY A 576 3.15 -28.11 19.23
N SER A 577 3.55 -28.26 20.49
CA SER A 577 3.31 -29.45 21.32
C SER A 577 2.96 -29.08 22.75
N ASP A 578 1.90 -29.74 23.31
CA ASP A 578 1.42 -29.62 24.68
C ASP A 578 0.65 -30.88 25.12
N PRO A 579 1.19 -31.86 25.74
CA PRO A 579 2.48 -32.57 25.44
C PRO A 579 2.43 -33.29 24.10
N SER A 580 1.28 -33.39 23.44
CA SER A 580 1.10 -33.94 22.09
C SER A 580 1.13 -32.83 21.03
N THR A 581 1.45 -33.20 19.80
CA THR A 581 1.41 -32.26 18.68
C THR A 581 0.02 -31.60 18.57
N SER A 582 0.01 -30.28 18.46
CA SER A 582 -1.19 -29.45 18.50
C SER A 582 -1.56 -28.89 17.11
N ASN A 583 -2.86 -28.73 16.85
CA ASN A 583 -3.37 -27.99 15.69
C ASN A 583 -3.83 -26.57 16.05
N VAL A 584 -3.76 -26.17 17.32
CA VAL A 584 -4.26 -24.89 17.79
C VAL A 584 -3.46 -23.74 17.19
N MET A 585 -4.17 -22.71 16.70
CA MET A 585 -3.63 -21.39 16.38
C MET A 585 -4.13 -20.39 17.41
N GLN A 586 -3.24 -19.49 17.85
CA GLN A 586 -3.54 -18.47 18.85
C GLN A 586 -3.06 -17.11 18.35
N TYR A 587 -3.75 -16.03 18.71
CA TYR A 587 -3.33 -14.70 18.29
C TYR A 587 -3.24 -13.70 19.43
N ILE A 588 -2.47 -12.67 19.20
CA ILE A 588 -2.31 -11.50 20.07
C ILE A 588 -2.51 -10.20 19.28
N THR A 589 -2.87 -9.14 19.99
CA THR A 589 -2.76 -7.77 19.50
C THR A 589 -1.38 -7.23 19.87
N ILE A 590 -0.45 -7.06 18.92
CA ILE A 590 0.98 -6.79 19.20
C ILE A 590 1.19 -5.49 20.00
N ALA A 591 0.38 -4.47 19.77
CA ALA A 591 0.53 -3.16 20.40
C ALA A 591 0.15 -3.13 21.90
N SER A 592 -0.68 -4.07 22.36
CA SER A 592 -1.18 -4.11 23.74
C SER A 592 -0.84 -5.43 24.43
N THR A 593 -0.29 -5.37 25.64
CA THR A 593 -0.03 -6.56 26.46
C THR A 593 -1.33 -7.24 26.87
N GLY A 594 -1.31 -8.55 27.02
CA GLY A 594 -2.44 -9.39 27.40
C GLY A 594 -2.29 -10.82 26.90
N ASN A 595 -3.18 -11.69 27.35
CA ASN A 595 -3.15 -13.10 27.00
C ASN A 595 -3.58 -13.34 25.56
N ALA A 596 -3.08 -14.42 24.96
CA ALA A 596 -3.48 -14.87 23.65
C ALA A 596 -4.95 -15.29 23.62
N LEU A 597 -5.55 -15.17 22.46
CA LEU A 597 -6.92 -15.60 22.19
C LEU A 597 -6.92 -16.70 21.11
N ASP A 598 -7.93 -17.52 21.14
CA ASP A 598 -8.12 -18.56 20.13
C ASP A 598 -8.32 -17.95 18.74
N TYR A 599 -7.56 -18.48 17.77
CA TYR A 599 -7.64 -18.05 16.37
C TYR A 599 -8.43 -19.05 15.52
N GLY A 600 -8.25 -20.35 15.76
CA GLY A 600 -8.77 -21.48 15.01
C GLY A 600 -7.76 -22.61 14.93
N ASP A 601 -7.93 -23.54 13.99
CA ASP A 601 -7.14 -24.77 13.90
C ASP A 601 -6.40 -24.94 12.58
N LEU A 602 -5.22 -25.55 12.65
CA LEU A 602 -4.51 -26.12 11.48
C LEU A 602 -5.32 -27.32 10.93
N ILE A 603 -5.20 -27.57 9.63
CA ILE A 603 -5.77 -28.77 8.99
C ILE A 603 -5.18 -30.02 9.62
N THR A 604 -3.87 -30.01 9.87
CA THR A 604 -3.14 -31.11 10.48
C THR A 604 -2.29 -30.59 11.63
N ALA A 605 -2.34 -31.24 12.80
CA ALA A 605 -1.49 -30.88 13.94
C ALA A 605 0.00 -30.96 13.57
N ARG A 606 0.79 -29.92 13.84
CA ARG A 606 2.20 -29.82 13.41
C ARG A 606 3.11 -29.24 14.49
N LEU A 607 4.27 -29.85 14.63
CA LEU A 607 5.39 -29.34 15.42
C LEU A 607 6.41 -28.67 14.48
N THR A 608 6.95 -27.53 14.87
CA THR A 608 7.99 -26.79 14.16
C THR A 608 7.70 -26.49 12.67
N PRO A 609 6.50 -26.03 12.27
CA PRO A 609 6.29 -25.53 10.94
C PRO A 609 7.06 -24.22 10.71
N ALA A 610 7.28 -23.82 9.47
CA ALA A 610 7.63 -22.43 9.16
C ALA A 610 6.34 -21.60 9.07
N THR A 611 6.37 -20.40 9.60
CA THR A 611 5.24 -19.46 9.56
C THR A 611 5.69 -18.11 9.04
N VAL A 612 4.92 -17.51 8.14
CA VAL A 612 5.25 -16.19 7.56
C VAL A 612 4.00 -15.37 7.29
N GLY A 613 4.10 -14.05 7.45
CA GLY A 613 3.06 -13.09 7.08
C GLY A 613 3.58 -12.12 6.03
N ASN A 614 2.71 -11.71 5.09
CA ASN A 614 3.07 -10.69 4.10
C ASN A 614 2.78 -9.25 4.56
N GLY A 615 2.46 -9.06 5.84
CA GLY A 615 2.21 -7.77 6.48
C GLY A 615 3.03 -7.54 7.76
N GLN A 616 4.04 -8.36 8.01
CA GLN A 616 4.85 -8.32 9.22
C GLN A 616 5.70 -7.05 9.35
N GLY A 617 6.20 -6.78 10.57
CA GLY A 617 6.89 -5.52 10.93
C GLY A 617 8.11 -5.18 10.07
N GLY A 618 8.85 -6.16 9.56
CA GLY A 618 9.98 -5.94 8.64
C GLY A 618 9.58 -5.36 7.28
N LEU A 619 8.29 -5.38 6.92
CA LEU A 619 7.76 -4.91 5.65
C LEU A 619 7.19 -3.48 5.71
N VAL A 620 7.17 -2.86 6.90
CA VAL A 620 6.67 -1.50 7.10
C VAL A 620 7.72 -0.47 6.66
N GLY A 621 7.31 0.57 5.95
CA GLY A 621 8.17 1.73 5.64
C GLY A 621 9.21 1.49 4.54
N GLY A 622 8.94 0.60 3.58
CA GLY A 622 9.79 0.38 2.40
C GLY A 622 9.11 0.78 1.10
#